data_b6e6dd591f9d1cc2c6f49033c42d4940
#
_entry.id   b6e6dd591f9d1cc2c6f49033c42d4940
#
_cell.length_a   1.000
_cell.length_b   1.000
_cell.length_c   1.000
_cell.angle_alpha   90.00
_cell.angle_beta   90.00
_cell.angle_gamma   90.00
#
_symmetry.space_group_name_H-M   'P 1'
#
loop_
_entity.id
_entity.type
_entity.pdbx_description
1 polymer ?
#
loop_
_entity_poly.entity_id
_entity_poly.type
_entity_poly.pdbx_seq_one_letter_code
_entity_poly.pdbx_strand_id
1 'polypeptide(L)'
;LVLADGKPYVRVGKSTRQMGKDEYERRILEKHKDKLQFDTQLCIKAKFKDIDKSKLRWFLSKAKEERNFDIAPEIPINEALKRLNLVEGEKLTNTAVLLFGKEPQRLIFQAKIRAGRLKGTDGLDFIDMKVIEGTLPELREKAMNFITEHIKHGVFFDANRRYDKWEYPLRALEEILNNALAHRDYYSNAEIQISIYDDRIEIWNPGELPFPLTPKDLMHEHKSIPRNKFLADKLFLIKYIEEWGRGTNRVIEEMKQHGLPEPEFRNLSGGFEVTLRGPGKEFEKQIERQKLNQLDINKRQRKAVVFVLKHGRMQRADYTKINDVSHTIAHRELRDLVKKGIFVVRGAGKYLRYELTQG
;
A
#
# COMPACT_ATOMS: atom_id res chain seq x y z
N LEU A 1 -25.62 21.44 22.91
CA LEU A 1 -25.02 22.78 22.93
C LEU A 1 -26.00 23.74 23.54
N VAL A 2 -25.65 24.37 24.64
CA VAL A 2 -26.46 25.43 25.28
C VAL A 2 -25.69 26.74 25.08
N LEU A 3 -26.39 27.75 24.55
CA LEU A 3 -25.86 29.10 24.46
C LEU A 3 -26.57 29.94 25.56
N ALA A 4 -25.79 30.64 26.36
CA ALA A 4 -26.28 31.66 27.31
C ALA A 4 -25.55 32.97 27.01
N ASP A 5 -26.28 34.03 26.76
CA ASP A 5 -25.75 35.35 26.36
C ASP A 5 -24.76 35.28 25.16
N GLY A 6 -25.08 34.45 24.17
CA GLY A 6 -24.22 34.24 22.99
C GLY A 6 -22.95 33.44 23.23
N LYS A 7 -22.71 32.97 24.48
CA LYS A 7 -21.54 32.16 24.83
C LYS A 7 -21.90 30.67 24.95
N PRO A 8 -21.04 29.78 24.46
CA PRO A 8 -21.29 28.34 24.52
C PRO A 8 -20.89 27.77 25.88
N TYR A 9 -21.75 26.93 26.45
CA TYR A 9 -21.52 26.23 27.72
C TYR A 9 -21.65 24.71 27.56
N VAL A 10 -20.89 23.98 28.38
CA VAL A 10 -20.91 22.52 28.48
C VAL A 10 -21.07 22.08 29.92
N ARG A 11 -21.84 21.03 30.15
CA ARG A 11 -21.95 20.38 31.45
C ARG A 11 -20.85 19.33 31.61
N VAL A 12 -20.05 19.44 32.65
CA VAL A 12 -18.99 18.48 33.01
C VAL A 12 -19.32 17.97 34.42
N GLY A 13 -19.90 16.77 34.48
CA GLY A 13 -20.42 16.20 35.73
C GLY A 13 -21.55 17.07 36.33
N LYS A 14 -21.38 17.61 37.55
CA LYS A 14 -22.32 18.49 38.22
C LYS A 14 -22.12 19.98 37.91
N SER A 15 -21.05 20.36 37.21
CA SER A 15 -20.68 21.75 36.93
C SER A 15 -20.97 22.13 35.49
N THR A 16 -21.23 23.42 35.24
CA THR A 16 -21.34 24.01 33.91
C THR A 16 -20.17 24.96 33.72
N ARG A 17 -19.42 24.79 32.61
CA ARG A 17 -18.34 25.71 32.25
C ARG A 17 -18.55 26.28 30.87
N GLN A 18 -17.99 27.45 30.62
CA GLN A 18 -17.92 28.03 29.29
C GLN A 18 -16.93 27.21 28.45
N MET A 19 -17.32 26.93 27.21
CA MET A 19 -16.43 26.29 26.21
C MET A 19 -15.45 27.31 25.64
N GLY A 20 -14.23 26.86 25.38
CA GLY A 20 -13.33 27.59 24.51
C GLY A 20 -13.84 27.60 23.05
N LYS A 21 -13.33 28.55 22.24
CA LYS A 21 -13.72 28.70 20.85
C LYS A 21 -13.53 27.41 20.05
N ASP A 22 -12.36 26.77 20.18
CA ASP A 22 -12.01 25.55 19.43
C ASP A 22 -12.89 24.35 19.83
N GLU A 23 -13.24 24.24 21.14
CA GLU A 23 -14.15 23.20 21.63
C GLU A 23 -15.59 23.42 21.08
N TYR A 24 -16.01 24.65 21.02
CA TYR A 24 -17.32 25.03 20.48
C TYR A 24 -17.40 24.73 18.98
N GLU A 25 -16.41 25.17 18.20
CA GLU A 25 -16.33 24.90 16.77
C GLU A 25 -16.30 23.40 16.47
N ARG A 26 -15.52 22.63 17.22
CA ARG A 26 -15.47 21.16 17.10
C ARG A 26 -16.84 20.54 17.36
N ARG A 27 -17.57 20.96 18.39
CA ARG A 27 -18.91 20.44 18.70
C ARG A 27 -19.96 20.85 17.69
N ILE A 28 -19.82 22.03 17.08
CA ILE A 28 -20.68 22.42 15.94
C ILE A 28 -20.43 21.50 14.75
N LEU A 29 -19.17 21.28 14.42
CA LEU A 29 -18.79 20.38 13.35
C LEU A 29 -19.29 18.95 13.60
N GLU A 30 -19.16 18.44 14.82
CA GLU A 30 -19.69 17.14 15.23
C GLU A 30 -21.22 17.07 15.10
N LYS A 31 -21.93 18.10 15.55
CA LYS A 31 -23.41 18.18 15.47
C LYS A 31 -23.93 18.23 14.06
N HIS A 32 -23.15 18.81 13.13
CA HIS A 32 -23.51 18.94 11.72
C HIS A 32 -22.77 17.95 10.83
N LYS A 33 -22.04 16.98 11.41
CA LYS A 33 -21.23 16.01 10.70
C LYS A 33 -22.02 15.28 9.60
N ASP A 34 -23.26 14.91 9.88
CA ASP A 34 -24.14 14.26 8.90
C ASP A 34 -24.60 15.18 7.77
N LYS A 35 -24.61 16.52 8.01
CA LYS A 35 -24.96 17.54 7.01
C LYS A 35 -23.74 18.07 6.24
N LEU A 36 -22.53 17.83 6.75
CA LEU A 36 -21.27 18.32 6.19
C LEU A 36 -20.42 17.17 5.62
N GLN A 37 -21.06 16.04 5.24
CA GLN A 37 -20.33 14.96 4.60
C GLN A 37 -19.77 15.42 3.26
N PHE A 38 -18.43 15.45 3.14
CA PHE A 38 -17.74 15.91 1.93
C PHE A 38 -18.18 15.18 0.67
N ASP A 39 -18.37 13.87 0.79
CA ASP A 39 -18.66 12.95 -0.30
C ASP A 39 -20.04 13.16 -0.94
N THR A 40 -21.02 13.65 -0.18
CA THR A 40 -22.36 13.98 -0.69
C THR A 40 -22.50 15.42 -1.17
N GLN A 41 -21.56 16.31 -0.82
CA GLN A 41 -21.64 17.72 -1.22
C GLN A 41 -21.48 17.88 -2.73
N LEU A 42 -22.11 18.94 -3.24
CA LEU A 42 -22.03 19.31 -4.64
C LEU A 42 -20.69 20.00 -4.96
N CYS A 43 -20.00 19.52 -5.96
CA CYS A 43 -18.82 20.16 -6.50
C CYS A 43 -19.23 21.34 -7.40
N ILE A 44 -19.29 22.55 -6.82
CA ILE A 44 -19.89 23.76 -7.45
C ILE A 44 -19.26 24.07 -8.82
N LYS A 45 -17.95 23.81 -8.98
CA LYS A 45 -17.20 24.10 -10.21
C LYS A 45 -17.28 22.99 -11.25
N ALA A 46 -17.75 21.79 -10.88
CA ALA A 46 -17.82 20.63 -11.76
C ALA A 46 -19.00 20.73 -12.73
N LYS A 47 -18.78 20.27 -13.97
CA LYS A 47 -19.80 20.19 -15.02
C LYS A 47 -19.82 18.78 -15.61
N PHE A 48 -20.93 18.38 -16.26
CA PHE A 48 -21.01 17.07 -16.92
C PHE A 48 -19.88 16.78 -17.92
N LYS A 49 -19.37 17.82 -18.61
CA LYS A 49 -18.21 17.68 -19.51
C LYS A 49 -16.91 17.24 -18.81
N ASP A 50 -16.83 17.46 -17.50
CA ASP A 50 -15.65 17.09 -16.69
C ASP A 50 -15.70 15.61 -16.29
N ILE A 51 -16.80 14.90 -16.54
CA ILE A 51 -16.94 13.46 -16.33
C ILE A 51 -16.38 12.69 -17.52
N ASP A 52 -15.59 11.67 -17.24
CA ASP A 52 -15.10 10.70 -18.21
C ASP A 52 -16.08 9.55 -18.36
N LYS A 53 -16.62 9.40 -19.59
CA LYS A 53 -17.58 8.37 -19.93
C LYS A 53 -17.01 6.95 -19.82
N SER A 54 -15.74 6.80 -20.14
CA SER A 54 -15.09 5.49 -20.15
C SER A 54 -14.90 4.98 -18.72
N LYS A 55 -14.53 5.87 -17.78
CA LYS A 55 -14.40 5.54 -16.36
C LYS A 55 -15.73 5.15 -15.73
N LEU A 56 -16.81 5.85 -16.07
CA LEU A 56 -18.15 5.50 -15.60
C LEU A 56 -18.60 4.14 -16.14
N ARG A 57 -18.40 3.88 -17.44
CA ARG A 57 -18.74 2.58 -18.05
C ARG A 57 -17.94 1.43 -17.43
N TRP A 58 -16.63 1.63 -17.26
CA TRP A 58 -15.78 0.66 -16.57
C TRP A 58 -16.31 0.34 -15.17
N PHE A 59 -16.65 1.38 -14.40
CA PHE A 59 -17.21 1.23 -13.05
C PHE A 59 -18.51 0.41 -13.06
N LEU A 60 -19.45 0.72 -13.96
CA LEU A 60 -20.71 0.00 -14.06
C LEU A 60 -20.50 -1.46 -14.48
N SER A 61 -19.58 -1.72 -15.42
CA SER A 61 -19.21 -3.08 -15.83
C SER A 61 -18.63 -3.86 -14.65
N LYS A 62 -17.73 -3.24 -13.89
CA LYS A 62 -17.12 -3.84 -12.71
C LYS A 62 -18.16 -4.08 -11.60
N ALA A 63 -19.04 -3.14 -11.33
CA ALA A 63 -20.11 -3.29 -10.35
C ALA A 63 -21.11 -4.42 -10.73
N LYS A 64 -21.40 -4.57 -12.00
CA LYS A 64 -22.22 -5.68 -12.52
C LYS A 64 -21.52 -7.03 -12.33
N GLU A 65 -20.23 -7.12 -12.64
CA GLU A 65 -19.41 -8.32 -12.48
C GLU A 65 -19.30 -8.74 -11.01
N GLU A 66 -18.97 -7.79 -10.13
CA GLU A 66 -18.62 -8.09 -8.73
C GLU A 66 -19.85 -8.18 -7.79
N ARG A 67 -20.92 -7.46 -8.08
CA ARG A 67 -22.08 -7.33 -7.19
C ARG A 67 -23.44 -7.52 -7.89
N ASN A 68 -23.42 -7.93 -9.15
CA ASN A 68 -24.64 -8.08 -9.97
C ASN A 68 -25.51 -6.79 -9.94
N PHE A 69 -24.82 -5.63 -9.99
CA PHE A 69 -25.48 -4.33 -9.90
C PHE A 69 -26.33 -4.06 -11.14
N ASP A 70 -27.60 -3.76 -10.93
CA ASP A 70 -28.61 -3.66 -12.01
C ASP A 70 -28.62 -2.28 -12.70
N ILE A 71 -27.48 -1.86 -13.22
CA ILE A 71 -27.36 -0.71 -14.14
C ILE A 71 -26.52 -1.14 -15.34
N ALA A 72 -27.11 -1.11 -16.54
CA ALA A 72 -26.39 -1.42 -17.75
C ALA A 72 -25.30 -0.39 -18.05
N PRO A 73 -24.07 -0.80 -18.42
CA PRO A 73 -22.97 0.12 -18.71
C PRO A 73 -23.23 1.09 -19.87
N GLU A 74 -24.14 0.75 -20.75
CA GLU A 74 -24.45 1.47 -22.00
C GLU A 74 -25.47 2.59 -21.82
N ILE A 75 -26.11 2.71 -20.66
CA ILE A 75 -27.12 3.76 -20.42
C ILE A 75 -26.51 5.17 -20.55
N PRO A 76 -27.33 6.19 -20.87
CA PRO A 76 -26.87 7.57 -20.91
C PRO A 76 -26.22 8.01 -19.59
N ILE A 77 -25.12 8.76 -19.68
CA ILE A 77 -24.32 9.18 -18.50
C ILE A 77 -25.17 9.85 -17.45
N ASN A 78 -26.06 10.77 -17.87
CA ASN A 78 -26.91 11.50 -16.95
C ASN A 78 -27.84 10.56 -16.17
N GLU A 79 -28.32 9.51 -16.83
CA GLU A 79 -29.14 8.49 -16.19
C GLU A 79 -28.32 7.63 -15.23
N ALA A 80 -27.12 7.20 -15.63
CA ALA A 80 -26.21 6.47 -14.76
C ALA A 80 -25.90 7.25 -13.49
N LEU A 81 -25.52 8.52 -13.62
CA LEU A 81 -25.19 9.37 -12.47
C LEU A 81 -26.41 9.62 -11.57
N LYS A 82 -27.63 9.77 -12.13
CA LYS A 82 -28.86 9.86 -11.35
C LYS A 82 -29.15 8.59 -10.57
N ARG A 83 -29.07 7.40 -11.20
CA ARG A 83 -29.29 6.10 -10.53
C ARG A 83 -28.23 5.81 -9.44
N LEU A 84 -27.03 6.34 -9.60
CA LEU A 84 -25.97 6.26 -8.59
C LEU A 84 -26.13 7.35 -7.49
N ASN A 85 -27.12 8.26 -7.59
CA ASN A 85 -27.30 9.42 -6.72
C ASN A 85 -26.10 10.38 -6.72
N LEU A 86 -25.39 10.50 -7.84
CA LEU A 86 -24.16 11.30 -7.97
C LEU A 86 -24.41 12.69 -8.56
N VAL A 87 -25.66 13.05 -8.76
CA VAL A 87 -26.07 14.32 -9.34
C VAL A 87 -27.37 14.81 -8.70
N GLU A 88 -27.45 16.11 -8.43
CA GLU A 88 -28.65 16.82 -8.03
C GLU A 88 -28.95 17.94 -9.06
N GLY A 89 -30.06 17.82 -9.80
CA GLY A 89 -30.30 18.64 -10.98
C GLY A 89 -29.21 18.49 -12.01
N GLU A 90 -28.45 19.56 -12.27
CA GLU A 90 -27.31 19.58 -13.16
C GLU A 90 -25.96 19.62 -12.42
N LYS A 91 -25.96 19.54 -11.09
CA LYS A 91 -24.75 19.65 -10.27
C LYS A 91 -24.26 18.27 -9.85
N LEU A 92 -22.96 18.06 -9.99
CA LEU A 92 -22.28 16.81 -9.63
C LEU A 92 -21.88 16.83 -8.16
N THR A 93 -21.95 15.66 -7.49
CA THR A 93 -21.38 15.49 -6.15
C THR A 93 -19.85 15.41 -6.20
N ASN A 94 -19.17 15.64 -5.07
CA ASN A 94 -17.74 15.43 -4.97
C ASN A 94 -17.36 13.96 -5.27
N THR A 95 -18.19 12.99 -4.87
CA THR A 95 -17.99 11.57 -5.21
C THR A 95 -18.01 11.31 -6.72
N ALA A 96 -18.89 11.98 -7.48
CA ALA A 96 -18.91 11.86 -8.94
C ALA A 96 -17.57 12.29 -9.55
N VAL A 97 -17.02 13.40 -9.06
CA VAL A 97 -15.73 13.94 -9.51
C VAL A 97 -14.59 13.01 -9.11
N LEU A 98 -14.56 12.53 -7.86
CA LEU A 98 -13.52 11.63 -7.36
C LEU A 98 -13.48 10.30 -8.11
N LEU A 99 -14.63 9.77 -8.53
CA LEU A 99 -14.72 8.48 -9.22
C LEU A 99 -14.57 8.58 -10.75
N PHE A 100 -15.10 9.65 -11.34
CA PHE A 100 -15.28 9.72 -12.81
C PHE A 100 -14.74 10.98 -13.44
N GLY A 101 -14.14 11.91 -12.67
CA GLY A 101 -13.57 13.13 -13.24
C GLY A 101 -12.44 12.83 -14.24
N LYS A 102 -12.34 13.64 -15.30
CA LYS A 102 -11.19 13.61 -16.21
C LYS A 102 -9.91 14.04 -15.50
N GLU A 103 -10.03 15.14 -14.73
CA GLU A 103 -8.97 15.76 -13.95
C GLU A 103 -9.49 16.13 -12.55
N PRO A 104 -9.68 15.13 -11.63
CA PRO A 104 -10.30 15.38 -10.32
C PRO A 104 -9.56 16.43 -9.51
N GLN A 105 -8.23 16.45 -9.58
CA GLN A 105 -7.36 17.32 -8.77
C GLN A 105 -7.49 18.79 -9.16
N ARG A 106 -7.95 19.12 -10.36
CA ARG A 106 -8.29 20.48 -10.75
C ARG A 106 -9.46 21.05 -9.94
N LEU A 107 -10.35 20.18 -9.45
CA LEU A 107 -11.54 20.52 -8.70
C LEU A 107 -11.39 20.24 -7.20
N ILE A 108 -10.72 19.15 -6.85
CA ILE A 108 -10.44 18.66 -5.51
C ILE A 108 -8.92 18.41 -5.41
N PHE A 109 -8.14 19.49 -5.33
CA PHE A 109 -6.68 19.49 -5.50
C PHE A 109 -5.93 18.58 -4.52
N GLN A 110 -6.50 18.41 -3.32
CA GLN A 110 -5.92 17.60 -2.26
C GLN A 110 -6.14 16.09 -2.44
N ALA A 111 -7.02 15.66 -3.36
CA ALA A 111 -7.35 14.25 -3.59
C ALA A 111 -6.28 13.52 -4.40
N LYS A 112 -5.06 13.43 -3.87
CA LYS A 112 -3.89 12.81 -4.49
C LYS A 112 -3.06 12.04 -3.47
N ILE A 113 -2.09 11.29 -3.95
CA ILE A 113 -1.17 10.50 -3.13
C ILE A 113 0.25 10.98 -3.41
N ARG A 114 1.05 11.14 -2.36
CA ARG A 114 2.49 11.30 -2.45
C ARG A 114 3.16 10.00 -2.03
N ALA A 115 3.90 9.38 -2.93
CA ALA A 115 4.61 8.14 -2.67
C ALA A 115 6.12 8.39 -2.75
N GLY A 116 6.86 7.83 -1.81
CA GLY A 116 8.31 7.94 -1.74
C GLY A 116 8.99 6.62 -1.39
N ARG A 117 10.09 6.30 -2.07
CA ARG A 117 11.03 5.27 -1.69
C ARG A 117 12.22 5.93 -1.00
N LEU A 118 12.42 5.63 0.26
CA LEU A 118 13.45 6.22 1.10
C LEU A 118 14.63 5.26 1.25
N LYS A 119 15.82 5.81 1.37
CA LYS A 119 17.04 5.04 1.58
C LYS A 119 17.18 4.69 3.07
N GLY A 120 17.49 3.44 3.36
CA GLY A 120 17.69 3.01 4.75
C GLY A 120 16.38 2.93 5.55
N THR A 121 16.49 3.21 6.84
CA THR A 121 15.38 3.14 7.81
C THR A 121 15.09 4.46 8.51
N ASP A 122 15.89 5.49 8.28
CA ASP A 122 15.83 6.80 8.93
C ASP A 122 14.99 7.85 8.17
N GLY A 123 14.73 7.63 6.88
CA GLY A 123 13.86 8.49 6.08
C GLY A 123 14.47 9.82 5.65
N LEU A 124 15.80 9.97 5.69
CA LEU A 124 16.47 11.23 5.35
C LEU A 124 16.61 11.47 3.84
N ASP A 125 16.86 10.41 3.08
CA ASP A 125 17.13 10.51 1.64
C ASP A 125 16.05 9.78 0.82
N PHE A 126 15.52 10.43 -0.22
CA PHE A 126 14.65 9.80 -1.21
C PHE A 126 15.47 9.14 -2.32
N ILE A 127 15.14 7.89 -2.65
CA ILE A 127 15.61 7.19 -3.84
C ILE A 127 14.72 7.55 -5.02
N ASP A 128 13.39 7.57 -4.79
CA ASP A 128 12.36 7.94 -5.76
C ASP A 128 11.19 8.60 -5.06
N MET A 129 10.51 9.52 -5.75
CA MET A 129 9.32 10.20 -5.24
C MET A 129 8.36 10.51 -6.37
N LYS A 130 7.06 10.26 -6.14
CA LYS A 130 6.01 10.48 -7.14
C LYS A 130 4.78 11.12 -6.51
N VAL A 131 4.23 12.12 -7.17
CA VAL A 131 2.87 12.62 -6.90
C VAL A 131 1.93 11.92 -7.86
N ILE A 132 0.94 11.21 -7.31
CA ILE A 132 0.00 10.39 -8.05
C ILE A 132 -1.34 11.09 -8.09
N GLU A 133 -1.85 11.33 -9.28
CA GLU A 133 -3.12 12.02 -9.57
C GLU A 133 -4.01 11.15 -10.46
N GLY A 134 -5.32 11.41 -10.42
CA GLY A 134 -6.35 10.69 -11.14
C GLY A 134 -7.60 10.47 -10.29
N THR A 135 -8.53 9.65 -10.77
CA THR A 135 -9.69 9.18 -10.00
C THR A 135 -9.26 8.20 -8.91
N LEU A 136 -10.13 7.91 -7.94
CA LEU A 136 -9.78 6.98 -6.86
C LEU A 136 -9.35 5.58 -7.35
N PRO A 137 -10.02 4.98 -8.36
CA PRO A 137 -9.51 3.74 -8.96
C PRO A 137 -8.11 3.90 -9.57
N GLU A 138 -7.85 5.00 -10.29
CA GLU A 138 -6.52 5.28 -10.86
C GLU A 138 -5.46 5.55 -9.79
N LEU A 139 -5.82 6.26 -8.72
CA LEU A 139 -4.92 6.48 -7.58
C LEU A 139 -4.51 5.15 -6.95
N ARG A 140 -5.48 4.24 -6.73
CA ARG A 140 -5.21 2.91 -6.20
C ARG A 140 -4.24 2.12 -7.09
N GLU A 141 -4.56 2.03 -8.38
CA GLU A 141 -3.75 1.27 -9.34
C GLU A 141 -2.32 1.83 -9.45
N LYS A 142 -2.18 3.14 -9.65
CA LYS A 142 -0.87 3.80 -9.76
C LYS A 142 -0.05 3.70 -8.47
N ALA A 143 -0.71 3.77 -7.30
CA ALA A 143 -0.02 3.62 -6.03
C ALA A 143 0.44 2.18 -5.80
N MET A 144 -0.38 1.18 -6.13
CA MET A 144 0.03 -0.23 -6.09
C MET A 144 1.19 -0.50 -7.05
N ASN A 145 1.17 0.06 -8.26
CA ASN A 145 2.28 -0.05 -9.20
C ASN A 145 3.56 0.55 -8.60
N PHE A 146 3.49 1.77 -8.03
CA PHE A 146 4.64 2.37 -7.36
C PHE A 146 5.18 1.48 -6.21
N ILE A 147 4.29 0.92 -5.39
CA ILE A 147 4.69 0.03 -4.31
C ILE A 147 5.40 -1.22 -4.87
N THR A 148 4.80 -1.88 -5.88
CA THR A 148 5.36 -3.11 -6.45
C THR A 148 6.66 -2.90 -7.22
N GLU A 149 6.89 -1.70 -7.77
CA GLU A 149 8.16 -1.31 -8.38
C GLU A 149 9.30 -1.17 -7.34
N HIS A 150 8.97 -0.91 -6.07
CA HIS A 150 9.95 -0.60 -5.02
C HIS A 150 10.06 -1.65 -3.90
N ILE A 151 9.21 -2.68 -3.88
CA ILE A 151 9.32 -3.84 -3.01
C ILE A 151 9.94 -5.02 -3.75
N LYS A 152 10.53 -5.95 -3.01
CA LYS A 152 11.21 -7.10 -3.62
C LYS A 152 10.21 -8.20 -3.97
N HIS A 153 10.53 -8.90 -5.06
CA HIS A 153 9.82 -10.07 -5.53
C HIS A 153 10.81 -11.21 -5.74
N GLY A 154 10.46 -12.40 -5.31
CA GLY A 154 11.29 -13.58 -5.46
C GLY A 154 10.51 -14.79 -5.95
N VAL A 155 11.22 -15.69 -6.65
CA VAL A 155 10.70 -16.99 -7.05
C VAL A 155 11.17 -18.02 -6.03
N PHE A 156 10.23 -18.75 -5.45
CA PHE A 156 10.47 -19.76 -4.44
C PHE A 156 9.98 -21.13 -4.93
N PHE A 157 10.50 -22.18 -4.33
CA PHE A 157 10.12 -23.56 -4.62
C PHE A 157 9.82 -24.29 -3.32
N ASP A 158 8.68 -24.94 -3.27
CA ASP A 158 8.31 -25.88 -2.24
C ASP A 158 8.08 -27.26 -2.87
N ALA A 159 8.87 -28.24 -2.43
CA ALA A 159 8.94 -29.58 -3.03
C ALA A 159 9.11 -29.50 -4.57
N ASN A 160 8.03 -29.54 -5.32
CA ASN A 160 8.04 -29.49 -6.80
C ASN A 160 7.19 -28.32 -7.35
N ARG A 161 6.75 -27.40 -6.52
CA ARG A 161 5.94 -26.27 -6.97
C ARG A 161 6.75 -24.99 -6.94
N ARG A 162 6.78 -24.30 -8.08
CA ARG A 162 7.23 -22.91 -8.19
C ARG A 162 6.11 -22.00 -7.73
N TYR A 163 6.44 -21.01 -6.88
CA TYR A 163 5.53 -19.94 -6.53
C TYR A 163 6.28 -18.61 -6.43
N ASP A 164 5.59 -17.56 -6.76
CA ASP A 164 6.11 -16.20 -6.65
C ASP A 164 5.77 -15.65 -5.26
N LYS A 165 6.73 -14.99 -4.62
CA LYS A 165 6.54 -14.38 -3.31
C LYS A 165 7.02 -12.93 -3.34
N TRP A 166 6.12 -12.03 -2.97
CA TRP A 166 6.46 -10.64 -2.72
C TRP A 166 7.03 -10.44 -1.32
N GLU A 167 7.77 -9.38 -1.12
CA GLU A 167 8.29 -8.98 0.20
C GLU A 167 7.17 -8.71 1.20
N TYR A 168 6.04 -8.17 0.72
CA TYR A 168 4.82 -7.94 1.49
C TYR A 168 3.61 -8.62 0.83
N PRO A 169 2.57 -9.02 1.60
CA PRO A 169 1.34 -9.54 1.03
C PRO A 169 0.59 -8.41 0.30
N LEU A 170 0.45 -8.54 -1.03
CA LEU A 170 -0.17 -7.49 -1.85
C LEU A 170 -1.61 -7.19 -1.42
N ARG A 171 -2.36 -8.21 -0.99
CA ARG A 171 -3.74 -8.04 -0.50
C ARG A 171 -3.83 -7.15 0.73
N ALA A 172 -2.85 -7.22 1.65
CA ALA A 172 -2.81 -6.33 2.79
C ALA A 172 -2.57 -4.88 2.36
N LEU A 173 -1.65 -4.65 1.42
CA LEU A 173 -1.37 -3.33 0.87
C LEU A 173 -2.58 -2.74 0.14
N GLU A 174 -3.27 -3.55 -0.67
CA GLU A 174 -4.50 -3.16 -1.36
C GLU A 174 -5.60 -2.75 -0.38
N GLU A 175 -5.80 -3.54 0.68
CA GLU A 175 -6.81 -3.26 1.71
C GLU A 175 -6.53 -1.93 2.43
N ILE A 176 -5.26 -1.71 2.86
CA ILE A 176 -4.86 -0.46 3.53
C ILE A 176 -5.05 0.73 2.60
N LEU A 177 -4.67 0.60 1.35
CA LEU A 177 -4.80 1.68 0.37
C LEU A 177 -6.26 1.99 0.04
N ASN A 178 -7.10 0.97 -0.12
CA ASN A 178 -8.54 1.13 -0.31
C ASN A 178 -9.18 1.85 0.89
N ASN A 179 -8.80 1.45 2.11
CA ASN A 179 -9.27 2.09 3.33
C ASN A 179 -8.78 3.54 3.43
N ALA A 180 -7.52 3.82 3.07
CA ALA A 180 -7.01 5.18 3.03
C ALA A 180 -7.82 6.07 2.08
N LEU A 181 -8.14 5.61 0.88
CA LEU A 181 -8.95 6.34 -0.10
C LEU A 181 -10.39 6.55 0.38
N ALA A 182 -11.02 5.51 0.97
CA ALA A 182 -12.40 5.57 1.44
C ALA A 182 -12.58 6.44 2.69
N HIS A 183 -11.62 6.39 3.63
CA HIS A 183 -11.72 7.06 4.93
C HIS A 183 -10.93 8.36 5.04
N ARG A 184 -10.28 8.82 3.96
CA ARG A 184 -9.57 10.09 3.93
C ARG A 184 -10.47 11.24 4.37
N ASP A 185 -9.91 12.14 5.18
CA ASP A 185 -10.54 13.44 5.42
C ASP A 185 -10.30 14.37 4.21
N TYR A 186 -11.30 14.50 3.34
CA TYR A 186 -11.24 15.34 2.14
C TYR A 186 -11.33 16.83 2.43
N TYR A 187 -11.62 17.25 3.67
CA TYR A 187 -11.48 18.66 4.08
C TYR A 187 -10.04 19.03 4.42
N SER A 188 -9.21 18.05 4.74
CA SER A 188 -7.77 18.27 4.96
C SER A 188 -7.05 18.58 3.66
N ASN A 189 -6.18 19.59 3.67
CA ASN A 189 -5.31 19.93 2.55
C ASN A 189 -4.11 18.98 2.41
N ALA A 190 -3.83 18.14 3.41
CA ALA A 190 -2.77 17.15 3.33
C ALA A 190 -3.11 16.04 2.34
N GLU A 191 -2.10 15.39 1.79
CA GLU A 191 -2.22 14.28 0.84
C GLU A 191 -2.07 12.94 1.59
N ILE A 192 -2.58 11.84 1.01
CA ILE A 192 -2.18 10.50 1.48
C ILE A 192 -0.68 10.35 1.20
N GLN A 193 0.07 9.82 2.16
CA GLN A 193 1.51 9.61 2.03
C GLN A 193 1.83 8.12 2.12
N ILE A 194 2.64 7.65 1.19
CA ILE A 194 3.18 6.29 1.16
C ILE A 194 4.69 6.41 1.26
N SER A 195 5.28 5.86 2.31
CA SER A 195 6.72 5.86 2.56
C SER A 195 7.23 4.42 2.59
N ILE A 196 8.12 4.08 1.65
CA ILE A 196 8.71 2.74 1.54
C ILE A 196 10.17 2.82 2.00
N TYR A 197 10.47 2.17 3.11
CA TYR A 197 11.81 2.04 3.71
C TYR A 197 12.42 0.68 3.39
N ASP A 198 13.65 0.45 3.84
CA ASP A 198 14.31 -0.86 3.67
C ASP A 198 13.71 -1.98 4.53
N ASP A 199 12.99 -1.62 5.60
CA ASP A 199 12.45 -2.53 6.59
C ASP A 199 10.94 -2.43 6.82
N ARG A 200 10.26 -1.42 6.21
CA ARG A 200 8.84 -1.20 6.41
C ARG A 200 8.19 -0.35 5.33
N ILE A 201 6.87 -0.40 5.29
CA ILE A 201 6.02 0.52 4.51
C ILE A 201 5.11 1.25 5.49
N GLU A 202 5.04 2.57 5.38
CA GLU A 202 4.13 3.44 6.13
C GLU A 202 3.13 4.06 5.17
N ILE A 203 1.84 3.98 5.51
CA ILE A 203 0.76 4.66 4.78
C ILE A 203 0.05 5.58 5.77
N TRP A 204 0.29 6.87 5.64
CA TRP A 204 -0.35 7.90 6.43
C TRP A 204 -1.51 8.53 5.66
N ASN A 205 -2.67 8.66 6.32
CA ASN A 205 -3.92 9.16 5.75
C ASN A 205 -4.43 10.35 6.56
N PRO A 206 -4.76 11.49 5.93
CA PRO A 206 -5.34 12.63 6.64
C PRO A 206 -6.66 12.27 7.33
N GLY A 207 -6.77 12.68 8.60
CA GLY A 207 -7.93 12.44 9.47
C GLY A 207 -7.72 11.24 10.39
N GLU A 208 -7.84 11.48 11.69
CA GLU A 208 -7.77 10.44 12.73
C GLU A 208 -8.95 9.48 12.62
N LEU A 209 -8.88 8.34 13.31
CA LEU A 209 -10.00 7.40 13.38
C LEU A 209 -11.26 8.11 13.90
N PRO A 210 -12.45 7.84 13.30
CA PRO A 210 -13.69 8.40 13.78
C PRO A 210 -14.03 7.84 15.17
N PHE A 211 -14.43 8.75 16.09
CA PHE A 211 -14.94 8.33 17.40
C PHE A 211 -16.13 7.37 17.24
N PRO A 212 -16.24 6.28 18.08
CA PRO A 212 -15.41 5.97 19.26
C PRO A 212 -14.19 5.06 18.98
N LEU A 213 -13.86 4.76 17.72
CA LEU A 213 -12.77 3.84 17.38
C LEU A 213 -11.40 4.37 17.82
N THR A 214 -10.60 3.48 18.38
CA THR A 214 -9.19 3.72 18.70
C THR A 214 -8.29 2.78 17.89
N PRO A 215 -6.99 3.08 17.73
CA PRO A 215 -6.05 2.18 17.04
C PRO A 215 -6.03 0.75 17.62
N LYS A 216 -6.30 0.60 18.93
CA LYS A 216 -6.36 -0.72 19.59
C LYS A 216 -7.57 -1.54 19.15
N ASP A 217 -8.70 -0.89 18.88
CA ASP A 217 -9.92 -1.58 18.45
C ASP A 217 -9.73 -2.23 17.08
N LEU A 218 -8.85 -1.66 16.23
CA LEU A 218 -8.58 -2.20 14.90
C LEU A 218 -7.83 -3.54 14.92
N MET A 219 -7.20 -3.89 16.05
CA MET A 219 -6.57 -5.19 16.24
C MET A 219 -7.57 -6.32 16.50
N HIS A 220 -8.85 -5.98 16.74
CA HIS A 220 -9.91 -6.91 17.08
C HIS A 220 -11.10 -6.74 16.15
N GLU A 221 -12.13 -7.60 16.31
CA GLU A 221 -13.39 -7.43 15.60
C GLU A 221 -14.07 -6.12 16.02
N HIS A 222 -14.40 -5.27 15.05
CA HIS A 222 -15.04 -3.97 15.27
C HIS A 222 -16.04 -3.67 14.14
N LYS A 223 -16.94 -2.72 14.39
CA LYS A 223 -17.85 -2.22 13.36
C LYS A 223 -17.18 -1.16 12.49
N SER A 224 -17.46 -1.18 11.20
CA SER A 224 -17.01 -0.13 10.28
C SER A 224 -17.76 1.17 10.56
N ILE A 225 -17.00 2.26 10.72
CA ILE A 225 -17.53 3.62 10.84
C ILE A 225 -16.91 4.46 9.72
N PRO A 226 -17.48 4.43 8.51
CA PRO A 226 -16.90 5.13 7.37
C PRO A 226 -17.03 6.65 7.52
N ARG A 227 -15.92 7.38 7.31
CA ARG A 227 -15.92 8.83 7.26
C ARG A 227 -16.71 9.36 6.06
N ASN A 228 -16.59 8.70 4.93
CA ASN A 228 -17.26 9.02 3.67
C ASN A 228 -18.17 7.85 3.26
N LYS A 229 -19.30 7.70 3.98
CA LYS A 229 -20.21 6.55 3.80
C LYS A 229 -20.72 6.44 2.37
N PHE A 230 -21.09 7.55 1.75
CA PHE A 230 -21.62 7.59 0.40
C PHE A 230 -20.58 7.15 -0.65
N LEU A 231 -19.33 7.62 -0.50
CA LEU A 231 -18.21 7.16 -1.31
C LEU A 231 -17.88 5.69 -1.07
N ALA A 232 -17.86 5.26 0.20
CA ALA A 232 -17.64 3.88 0.57
C ALA A 232 -18.64 2.92 -0.09
N ASP A 233 -19.92 3.27 -0.12
CA ASP A 233 -20.96 2.49 -0.80
C ASP A 233 -20.67 2.30 -2.30
N LYS A 234 -20.08 3.29 -2.96
CA LYS A 234 -19.67 3.15 -4.37
C LYS A 234 -18.45 2.27 -4.54
N LEU A 235 -17.45 2.41 -3.67
CA LEU A 235 -16.26 1.55 -3.67
C LEU A 235 -16.60 0.08 -3.35
N PHE A 236 -17.62 -0.14 -2.54
CA PHE A 236 -18.16 -1.48 -2.27
C PHE A 236 -18.72 -2.15 -3.53
N LEU A 237 -19.40 -1.41 -4.41
CA LEU A 237 -19.95 -1.95 -5.65
C LEU A 237 -18.87 -2.58 -6.55
N ILE A 238 -17.68 -2.01 -6.57
CA ILE A 238 -16.52 -2.49 -7.35
C ILE A 238 -15.56 -3.37 -6.55
N LYS A 239 -15.97 -3.81 -5.35
CA LYS A 239 -15.22 -4.70 -4.45
C LYS A 239 -13.86 -4.16 -3.98
N TYR A 240 -13.75 -2.84 -3.89
CA TYR A 240 -12.56 -2.20 -3.32
C TYR A 240 -12.59 -2.21 -1.79
N ILE A 241 -13.78 -2.13 -1.19
CA ILE A 241 -13.95 -2.23 0.25
C ILE A 241 -15.04 -3.24 0.61
N GLU A 242 -15.04 -3.70 1.86
CA GLU A 242 -16.06 -4.55 2.45
C GLU A 242 -16.79 -3.81 3.58
N GLU A 243 -18.10 -4.08 3.73
CA GLU A 243 -18.94 -3.30 4.67
C GLU A 243 -18.82 -3.74 6.15
N TRP A 244 -18.30 -4.91 6.44
CA TRP A 244 -18.43 -5.54 7.74
C TRP A 244 -17.34 -5.22 8.78
N GLY A 245 -16.45 -4.27 8.52
CA GLY A 245 -15.36 -3.92 9.44
C GLY A 245 -14.25 -5.00 9.56
N ARG A 246 -14.16 -5.91 8.61
CA ARG A 246 -13.17 -7.00 8.61
C ARG A 246 -11.87 -6.67 7.87
N GLY A 247 -11.76 -5.49 7.28
CA GLY A 247 -10.61 -5.12 6.45
C GLY A 247 -9.29 -5.15 7.23
N THR A 248 -9.24 -4.53 8.40
CA THR A 248 -8.03 -4.52 9.25
C THR A 248 -7.68 -5.91 9.77
N ASN A 249 -8.66 -6.73 10.14
CA ASN A 249 -8.43 -8.11 10.56
C ASN A 249 -7.86 -8.96 9.41
N ARG A 250 -8.29 -8.70 8.16
CA ARG A 250 -7.70 -9.33 6.98
C ARG A 250 -6.23 -8.91 6.81
N VAL A 251 -5.90 -7.63 6.99
CA VAL A 251 -4.50 -7.17 6.93
C VAL A 251 -3.64 -7.92 7.96
N ILE A 252 -4.12 -8.06 9.20
CA ILE A 252 -3.42 -8.80 10.25
C ILE A 252 -3.20 -10.27 9.84
N GLU A 253 -4.23 -10.92 9.34
CA GLU A 253 -4.16 -12.32 8.92
C GLU A 253 -3.22 -12.52 7.73
N GLU A 254 -3.27 -11.67 6.71
CA GLU A 254 -2.37 -11.70 5.55
C GLU A 254 -0.91 -11.49 5.96
N MET A 255 -0.62 -10.56 6.89
CA MET A 255 0.73 -10.37 7.43
C MET A 255 1.21 -11.61 8.18
N LYS A 256 0.37 -12.20 9.02
CA LYS A 256 0.67 -13.41 9.78
C LYS A 256 0.93 -14.61 8.87
N GLN A 257 0.08 -14.85 7.87
CA GLN A 257 0.26 -15.93 6.90
C GLN A 257 1.53 -15.74 6.06
N HIS A 258 1.93 -14.48 5.84
CA HIS A 258 3.16 -14.16 5.14
C HIS A 258 4.42 -14.38 6.01
N GLY A 259 4.25 -14.59 7.32
CA GLY A 259 5.31 -14.74 8.31
C GLY A 259 5.92 -13.41 8.74
N LEU A 260 5.15 -12.32 8.65
CA LEU A 260 5.55 -10.98 9.04
C LEU A 260 4.88 -10.55 10.36
N PRO A 261 5.45 -9.55 11.06
CA PRO A 261 4.82 -8.95 12.24
C PRO A 261 3.42 -8.39 11.93
N GLU A 262 2.59 -8.32 12.95
CA GLU A 262 1.29 -7.65 12.86
C GLU A 262 1.46 -6.16 12.48
N PRO A 263 0.49 -5.56 11.77
CA PRO A 263 0.53 -4.14 11.42
C PRO A 263 0.46 -3.27 12.67
N GLU A 264 1.13 -2.12 12.63
CA GLU A 264 1.01 -1.09 13.67
C GLU A 264 0.00 -0.03 13.20
N PHE A 265 -0.96 0.30 14.06
CA PHE A 265 -1.98 1.33 13.82
C PHE A 265 -1.77 2.48 14.80
N ARG A 266 -1.72 3.72 14.31
CA ARG A 266 -1.59 4.88 15.19
C ARG A 266 -2.24 6.15 14.62
N ASN A 267 -2.79 6.99 15.50
CA ASN A 267 -3.10 8.37 15.16
C ASN A 267 -1.79 9.18 15.23
N LEU A 268 -1.49 9.93 14.19
CA LEU A 268 -0.24 10.70 14.07
C LEU A 268 -0.50 12.00 13.34
N SER A 269 -0.15 13.13 13.97
CA SER A 269 -0.17 14.47 13.37
C SER A 269 -1.52 14.82 12.69
N GLY A 270 -2.65 14.51 13.33
CA GLY A 270 -3.99 14.77 12.81
C GLY A 270 -4.41 13.82 11.68
N GLY A 271 -3.69 12.73 11.49
CA GLY A 271 -3.99 11.66 10.55
C GLY A 271 -3.91 10.29 11.20
N PHE A 272 -4.12 9.28 10.41
CA PHE A 272 -4.05 7.87 10.78
C PHE A 272 -2.98 7.18 9.95
N GLU A 273 -2.09 6.45 10.62
CA GLU A 273 -0.98 5.74 9.98
C GLU A 273 -1.05 4.24 10.22
N VAL A 274 -0.75 3.50 9.15
CA VAL A 274 -0.55 2.05 9.17
C VAL A 274 0.89 1.77 8.79
N THR A 275 1.62 1.06 9.66
CA THR A 275 2.98 0.59 9.40
C THR A 275 2.98 -0.92 9.23
N LEU A 276 3.48 -1.39 8.08
CA LEU A 276 3.76 -2.79 7.81
C LEU A 276 5.27 -3.02 7.89
N ARG A 277 5.71 -3.83 8.86
CA ARG A 277 7.12 -4.22 8.95
C ARG A 277 7.42 -5.38 8.02
N GLY A 278 8.47 -5.21 7.21
CA GLY A 278 8.93 -6.21 6.26
C GLY A 278 10.02 -7.12 6.81
N PRO A 279 10.44 -8.11 6.05
CA PRO A 279 11.51 -9.03 6.39
C PRO A 279 12.89 -8.40 6.21
N GLY A 280 13.00 -7.22 5.63
CA GLY A 280 14.25 -6.51 5.38
C GLY A 280 15.27 -7.36 4.61
N LYS A 281 16.53 -7.34 5.05
CA LYS A 281 17.64 -8.09 4.44
C LYS A 281 17.46 -9.61 4.45
N GLU A 282 16.59 -10.14 5.32
CA GLU A 282 16.39 -11.60 5.37
C GLU A 282 15.65 -12.11 4.11
N PHE A 283 14.79 -11.32 3.51
CA PHE A 283 14.14 -11.67 2.25
C PHE A 283 15.13 -11.77 1.08
N GLU A 284 16.10 -10.88 1.02
CA GLU A 284 17.20 -10.95 0.04
C GLU A 284 17.97 -12.26 0.18
N LYS A 285 18.36 -12.60 1.41
CA LYS A 285 19.05 -13.85 1.68
C LYS A 285 18.21 -15.09 1.32
N GLN A 286 16.89 -15.02 1.54
CA GLN A 286 15.99 -16.11 1.12
C GLN A 286 15.97 -16.26 -0.41
N ILE A 287 15.88 -15.16 -1.17
CA ILE A 287 15.94 -15.16 -2.63
C ILE A 287 17.29 -15.73 -3.10
N GLU A 288 18.40 -15.27 -2.52
CA GLU A 288 19.75 -15.78 -2.84
C GLU A 288 19.88 -17.29 -2.57
N ARG A 289 19.39 -17.76 -1.42
CA ARG A 289 19.38 -19.20 -1.08
C ARG A 289 18.56 -20.00 -2.09
N GLN A 290 17.41 -19.48 -2.52
CA GLN A 290 16.57 -20.16 -3.53
C GLN A 290 17.27 -20.21 -4.89
N LYS A 291 17.87 -19.11 -5.34
CA LYS A 291 18.67 -19.11 -6.59
C LYS A 291 19.80 -20.15 -6.52
N LEU A 292 20.51 -20.23 -5.38
CA LEU A 292 21.56 -21.22 -5.17
C LEU A 292 21.05 -22.67 -5.18
N ASN A 293 19.82 -22.90 -4.67
CA ASN A 293 19.22 -24.23 -4.65
C ASN A 293 18.81 -24.72 -6.06
N GLN A 294 18.56 -23.79 -6.99
CA GLN A 294 18.23 -24.11 -8.39
C GLN A 294 19.45 -24.46 -9.25
N LEU A 295 20.64 -24.08 -8.80
CA LEU A 295 21.87 -24.43 -9.51
C LEU A 295 22.10 -25.95 -9.40
N ASP A 296 22.31 -26.60 -10.55
CA ASP A 296 22.74 -28.00 -10.59
C ASP A 296 24.18 -28.13 -10.12
N ILE A 297 24.41 -27.92 -8.83
CA ILE A 297 25.69 -27.93 -8.16
C ILE A 297 25.65 -28.76 -6.85
N ASN A 298 26.75 -29.41 -6.52
CA ASN A 298 26.85 -30.17 -5.28
C ASN A 298 27.01 -29.28 -4.04
N LYS A 299 26.91 -29.86 -2.83
CA LYS A 299 27.01 -29.12 -1.55
C LYS A 299 28.31 -28.32 -1.40
N ARG A 300 29.44 -28.81 -1.90
CA ARG A 300 30.77 -28.16 -1.82
C ARG A 300 30.82 -26.96 -2.78
N GLN A 301 30.35 -27.15 -4.00
CA GLN A 301 30.25 -26.08 -4.98
C GLN A 301 29.33 -24.96 -4.49
N ARG A 302 28.21 -25.31 -3.82
CA ARG A 302 27.33 -24.35 -3.21
C ARG A 302 27.98 -23.49 -2.14
N LYS A 303 28.79 -24.12 -1.25
CA LYS A 303 29.61 -23.37 -0.28
C LYS A 303 30.60 -22.42 -0.97
N ALA A 304 31.16 -22.81 -2.11
CA ALA A 304 32.08 -21.97 -2.87
C ALA A 304 31.36 -20.75 -3.48
N VAL A 305 30.16 -20.92 -4.03
CA VAL A 305 29.36 -19.81 -4.54
C VAL A 305 29.00 -18.82 -3.43
N VAL A 306 28.56 -19.31 -2.26
CA VAL A 306 28.30 -18.46 -1.08
C VAL A 306 29.58 -17.74 -0.62
N PHE A 307 30.71 -18.37 -0.65
CA PHE A 307 31.99 -17.74 -0.30
C PHE A 307 32.31 -16.58 -1.25
N VAL A 308 32.16 -16.78 -2.58
CA VAL A 308 32.45 -15.75 -3.57
C VAL A 308 31.41 -14.60 -3.48
N LEU A 309 30.13 -14.87 -3.22
CA LEU A 309 29.14 -13.84 -2.94
C LEU A 309 29.56 -12.93 -1.78
N LYS A 310 30.13 -13.53 -0.73
CA LYS A 310 30.55 -12.79 0.48
C LYS A 310 31.87 -12.03 0.32
N HIS A 311 32.85 -12.61 -0.40
CA HIS A 311 34.22 -12.11 -0.46
C HIS A 311 34.62 -11.55 -1.83
N GLY A 312 33.70 -11.60 -2.82
CA GLY A 312 33.90 -11.12 -4.18
C GLY A 312 34.71 -12.05 -5.07
N ARG A 313 35.61 -12.90 -4.51
CA ARG A 313 36.50 -13.78 -5.26
C ARG A 313 36.93 -14.98 -4.41
N MET A 314 37.44 -16.03 -5.08
CA MET A 314 37.97 -17.24 -4.46
C MET A 314 39.20 -17.74 -5.20
N GLN A 315 40.18 -18.26 -4.48
CA GLN A 315 41.29 -19.06 -5.04
C GLN A 315 41.04 -20.56 -4.79
N ARG A 316 41.82 -21.43 -5.46
CA ARG A 316 41.73 -22.88 -5.25
C ARG A 316 42.02 -23.27 -3.79
N ALA A 317 42.99 -22.57 -3.15
CA ALA A 317 43.31 -22.78 -1.75
C ALA A 317 42.12 -22.52 -0.81
N ASP A 318 41.32 -21.50 -1.10
CA ASP A 318 40.11 -21.20 -0.35
C ASP A 318 39.07 -22.33 -0.48
N TYR A 319 38.92 -22.86 -1.70
CA TYR A 319 38.02 -23.99 -1.96
C TYR A 319 38.42 -25.24 -1.18
N THR A 320 39.73 -25.60 -1.18
CA THR A 320 40.23 -26.73 -0.41
C THR A 320 39.99 -26.53 1.08
N LYS A 321 40.23 -25.33 1.59
CA LYS A 321 40.06 -24.99 3.01
C LYS A 321 38.63 -25.08 3.51
N ILE A 322 37.68 -24.48 2.75
CA ILE A 322 36.25 -24.41 3.17
C ILE A 322 35.53 -25.75 3.03
N ASN A 323 36.05 -26.66 2.18
CA ASN A 323 35.40 -27.93 1.88
C ASN A 323 36.17 -29.15 2.41
N ASP A 324 37.34 -28.93 2.94
CA ASP A 324 38.25 -30.00 3.41
C ASP A 324 38.45 -31.08 2.35
N VAL A 325 38.94 -30.70 1.16
CA VAL A 325 39.12 -31.57 0.00
C VAL A 325 40.53 -31.42 -0.61
N SER A 326 40.96 -32.44 -1.36
CA SER A 326 42.22 -32.37 -2.08
C SER A 326 42.20 -31.31 -3.21
N HIS A 327 43.40 -30.87 -3.61
CA HIS A 327 43.56 -29.93 -4.74
C HIS A 327 42.97 -30.46 -6.05
N THR A 328 42.99 -31.78 -6.26
CA THR A 328 42.45 -32.43 -7.45
C THR A 328 40.89 -32.27 -7.50
N ILE A 329 40.21 -32.51 -6.37
CA ILE A 329 38.78 -32.35 -6.24
C ILE A 329 38.40 -30.86 -6.42
N ALA A 330 39.11 -29.96 -5.74
CA ALA A 330 38.91 -28.54 -5.85
C ALA A 330 39.02 -28.04 -7.31
N HIS A 331 40.07 -28.52 -8.03
CA HIS A 331 40.25 -28.14 -9.44
C HIS A 331 39.12 -28.63 -10.31
N ARG A 332 38.68 -29.87 -10.17
CA ARG A 332 37.61 -30.48 -10.96
C ARG A 332 36.27 -29.71 -10.71
N GLU A 333 35.95 -29.48 -9.45
CA GLU A 333 34.67 -28.85 -9.08
C GLU A 333 34.63 -27.36 -9.41
N LEU A 334 35.74 -26.63 -9.31
CA LEU A 334 35.83 -25.25 -9.77
C LEU A 334 35.75 -25.13 -11.29
N ARG A 335 36.37 -26.08 -12.05
CA ARG A 335 36.20 -26.12 -13.52
C ARG A 335 34.75 -26.41 -13.94
N ASP A 336 34.05 -27.27 -13.20
CA ASP A 336 32.62 -27.54 -13.45
C ASP A 336 31.77 -26.27 -13.24
N LEU A 337 32.01 -25.49 -12.19
CA LEU A 337 31.36 -24.19 -11.98
C LEU A 337 31.64 -23.19 -13.10
N VAL A 338 32.86 -23.21 -13.66
CA VAL A 338 33.19 -22.36 -14.83
C VAL A 338 32.45 -22.87 -16.08
N LYS A 339 32.45 -24.18 -16.31
CA LYS A 339 31.73 -24.80 -17.45
C LYS A 339 30.24 -24.52 -17.40
N LYS A 340 29.62 -24.47 -16.21
CA LYS A 340 28.21 -24.13 -15.97
C LYS A 340 27.94 -22.64 -16.04
N GLY A 341 28.95 -21.82 -16.35
CA GLY A 341 28.78 -20.35 -16.48
C GLY A 341 28.54 -19.65 -15.15
N ILE A 342 28.75 -20.31 -14.00
CA ILE A 342 28.50 -19.72 -12.67
C ILE A 342 29.74 -18.91 -12.24
N PHE A 343 30.94 -19.40 -12.53
CA PHE A 343 32.19 -18.70 -12.27
C PHE A 343 32.88 -18.27 -13.56
N VAL A 344 33.60 -17.18 -13.48
CA VAL A 344 34.58 -16.75 -14.47
C VAL A 344 35.99 -16.76 -13.85
N VAL A 345 36.97 -17.19 -14.65
CA VAL A 345 38.38 -17.18 -14.23
C VAL A 345 39.02 -15.84 -14.53
N ARG A 346 39.74 -15.27 -13.55
CA ARG A 346 40.54 -14.05 -13.70
C ARG A 346 41.95 -14.28 -13.26
N GLY A 347 42.92 -13.68 -13.94
CA GLY A 347 44.35 -13.81 -13.67
C GLY A 347 44.92 -15.10 -14.19
N ALA A 348 46.22 -15.35 -13.87
CA ALA A 348 46.97 -16.55 -14.27
C ALA A 348 47.96 -16.96 -13.17
N GLY A 349 48.41 -18.22 -13.19
CA GLY A 349 49.37 -18.76 -12.26
C GLY A 349 48.96 -18.62 -10.79
N LYS A 350 49.80 -18.06 -9.94
CA LYS A 350 49.53 -17.86 -8.51
C LYS A 350 48.44 -16.79 -8.22
N TYR A 351 48.08 -15.97 -9.21
CA TYR A 351 47.05 -14.95 -9.12
C TYR A 351 45.71 -15.40 -9.69
N LEU A 352 45.57 -16.66 -10.11
CA LEU A 352 44.31 -17.20 -10.63
C LEU A 352 43.23 -17.19 -9.56
N ARG A 353 42.12 -16.56 -9.89
CA ARG A 353 40.96 -16.43 -9.02
C ARG A 353 39.65 -16.71 -9.78
N TYR A 354 38.65 -17.11 -9.05
CA TYR A 354 37.30 -17.37 -9.52
C TYR A 354 36.35 -16.27 -8.98
N GLU A 355 35.59 -15.69 -9.85
CA GLU A 355 34.60 -14.67 -9.55
C GLU A 355 33.23 -15.10 -10.11
N LEU A 356 32.12 -14.57 -9.60
CA LEU A 356 30.83 -14.84 -10.20
C LEU A 356 30.73 -14.20 -11.60
N THR A 357 30.10 -14.91 -12.51
CA THR A 357 29.76 -14.34 -13.82
C THR A 357 28.79 -13.21 -13.62
N GLN A 358 29.10 -12.01 -14.14
CA GLN A 358 28.14 -10.90 -14.17
C GLN A 358 27.04 -11.27 -15.16
N GLY A 359 25.77 -11.43 -14.67
CA GLY A 359 24.59 -11.68 -15.46
C GLY A 359 24.09 -10.41 -16.11
#